data_b504d413405e5bb001d311c917884a50
#
_entry.id   b504d413405e5bb001d311c917884a50
#
_cell.length_a   1.000
_cell.length_b   1.000
_cell.length_c   1.000
_cell.angle_alpha   90.00
_cell.angle_beta   90.00
_cell.angle_gamma   90.00
#
_symmetry.space_group_name_H-M   'P 1'
#
loop_
_entity.id
_entity.type
_entity.pdbx_description
1 polymer ?
#
loop_
_entity_poly.entity_id
_entity_poly.type
_entity_poly.pdbx_seq_one_letter_code
_entity_poly.pdbx_strand_id
1 'polypeptide(L)'
;MEIKIAPSILSSDFSRLGEEIVAIDQAKADYIHIDVMDGIFVPNLTFGPPVIKSIRKYTNLIFDVHLMIDRPERYIEDYVKAGADIITVHAESTIHLHRVIQQIKSFGVKAAVSLNPSTSEEVLKYIIHDLDMVLVMSVNPGFGGQTFIPAVIDKIKAIRAMREDIEIEVDGGITDTTIQACVEAGASTFVAGSYVFSGNYAERIANLKNKK
;
A
#
# COMPACT_ATOMS: atom_id res chain seq x y z
N MET A 1 -11.23 10.96 11.50
CA MET A 1 -10.29 10.74 10.37
C MET A 1 -11.09 10.10 9.24
N GLU A 2 -10.90 10.49 7.99
CA GLU A 2 -11.56 9.86 6.85
C GLU A 2 -10.89 8.52 6.55
N ILE A 3 -11.71 7.47 6.33
CA ILE A 3 -11.22 6.14 5.99
C ILE A 3 -11.10 6.03 4.48
N LYS A 4 -9.91 5.70 3.99
CA LYS A 4 -9.61 5.45 2.58
C LYS A 4 -9.42 3.97 2.33
N ILE A 5 -9.97 3.49 1.23
CA ILE A 5 -9.84 2.08 0.81
C ILE A 5 -9.04 2.00 -0.48
N ALA A 6 -8.00 1.19 -0.44
CA ALA A 6 -7.06 0.91 -1.51
C ALA A 6 -7.14 -0.57 -1.92
N PRO A 7 -8.05 -0.98 -2.81
CA PRO A 7 -8.11 -2.37 -3.26
C PRO A 7 -6.81 -2.79 -3.95
N SER A 8 -6.17 -3.88 -3.46
CA SER A 8 -4.98 -4.42 -4.11
C SER A 8 -5.37 -5.26 -5.34
N ILE A 9 -4.92 -4.83 -6.50
CA ILE A 9 -5.16 -5.54 -7.77
C ILE A 9 -4.44 -6.89 -7.83
N LEU A 10 -3.58 -7.22 -6.87
CA LEU A 10 -3.01 -8.57 -6.73
C LEU A 10 -4.09 -9.66 -6.63
N SER A 11 -5.27 -9.31 -6.12
CA SER A 11 -6.41 -10.22 -5.95
C SER A 11 -7.41 -10.17 -7.11
N SER A 12 -7.18 -9.37 -8.14
CA SER A 12 -8.05 -9.21 -9.30
C SER A 12 -7.84 -10.31 -10.37
N ASP A 13 -8.73 -10.38 -11.34
CA ASP A 13 -8.53 -11.19 -12.55
C ASP A 13 -7.59 -10.45 -13.52
N PHE A 14 -6.34 -10.86 -13.58
CA PHE A 14 -5.32 -10.24 -14.45
C PHE A 14 -5.66 -10.36 -15.94
N SER A 15 -6.49 -11.33 -16.37
CA SER A 15 -6.91 -11.45 -17.76
C SER A 15 -7.81 -10.30 -18.20
N ARG A 16 -8.43 -9.56 -17.25
CA ARG A 16 -9.36 -8.44 -17.48
C ARG A 16 -8.99 -7.20 -16.65
N LEU A 17 -7.70 -7.02 -16.37
CA LEU A 17 -7.23 -6.03 -15.40
C LEU A 17 -7.77 -4.61 -15.65
N GLY A 18 -7.91 -4.18 -16.92
CA GLY A 18 -8.52 -2.89 -17.24
C GLY A 18 -9.99 -2.77 -16.82
N GLU A 19 -10.78 -3.84 -16.96
CA GLU A 19 -12.19 -3.89 -16.52
C GLU A 19 -12.28 -3.87 -14.99
N GLU A 20 -11.38 -4.59 -14.32
CA GLU A 20 -11.27 -4.60 -12.86
C GLU A 20 -10.97 -3.21 -12.29
N ILE A 21 -10.04 -2.47 -12.91
CA ILE A 21 -9.73 -1.08 -12.53
C ILE A 21 -10.97 -0.18 -12.67
N VAL A 22 -11.69 -0.28 -13.78
CA VAL A 22 -12.93 0.50 -13.98
C VAL A 22 -13.97 0.15 -12.92
N ALA A 23 -14.15 -1.13 -12.61
CA ALA A 23 -15.12 -1.60 -11.62
C ALA A 23 -14.79 -1.08 -10.19
N ILE A 24 -13.51 -1.07 -9.81
CA ILE A 24 -13.04 -0.52 -8.53
C ILE A 24 -13.30 1.00 -8.46
N ASP A 25 -13.01 1.75 -9.52
CA ASP A 25 -13.26 3.19 -9.60
C ASP A 25 -14.76 3.50 -9.44
N GLN A 26 -15.62 2.78 -10.18
CA GLN A 26 -17.06 2.89 -10.06
C GLN A 26 -17.57 2.52 -8.64
N ALA A 27 -16.91 1.59 -7.98
CA ALA A 27 -17.19 1.18 -6.60
C ALA A 27 -16.73 2.20 -5.55
N LYS A 28 -16.16 3.36 -5.97
CA LYS A 28 -15.73 4.45 -5.10
C LYS A 28 -14.57 4.08 -4.16
N ALA A 29 -13.61 3.30 -4.66
CA ALA A 29 -12.30 3.20 -4.04
C ALA A 29 -11.60 4.57 -4.02
N ASP A 30 -10.62 4.73 -3.14
CA ASP A 30 -9.84 5.97 -3.02
C ASP A 30 -8.51 5.87 -3.77
N TYR A 31 -7.87 4.69 -3.70
CA TYR A 31 -6.62 4.37 -4.37
C TYR A 31 -6.73 3.05 -5.15
N ILE A 32 -5.80 2.83 -6.05
CA ILE A 32 -5.51 1.50 -6.60
C ILE A 32 -4.17 1.07 -6.01
N HIS A 33 -4.17 0.04 -5.17
CA HIS A 33 -2.95 -0.52 -4.59
C HIS A 33 -2.32 -1.56 -5.53
N ILE A 34 -1.02 -1.40 -5.78
CA ILE A 34 -0.30 -2.13 -6.82
C ILE A 34 0.93 -2.82 -6.21
N ASP A 35 0.81 -4.11 -5.93
CA ASP A 35 1.85 -4.95 -5.33
C ASP A 35 2.86 -5.42 -6.37
N VAL A 36 4.05 -4.86 -6.35
CA VAL A 36 5.16 -5.24 -7.25
C VAL A 36 6.13 -6.15 -6.51
N MET A 37 6.40 -7.33 -7.07
CA MET A 37 7.23 -8.37 -6.48
C MET A 37 8.24 -8.90 -7.50
N ASP A 38 9.49 -9.12 -7.08
CA ASP A 38 10.62 -9.50 -7.93
C ASP A 38 11.12 -10.95 -7.74
N GLY A 39 10.55 -11.69 -6.78
CA GLY A 39 11.00 -13.05 -6.44
C GLY A 39 12.32 -13.09 -5.64
N ILE A 40 12.87 -11.94 -5.26
CA ILE A 40 14.10 -11.81 -4.46
C ILE A 40 13.78 -11.30 -3.06
N PHE A 41 13.14 -10.14 -2.96
CA PHE A 41 12.72 -9.57 -1.67
C PHE A 41 11.59 -10.41 -1.04
N VAL A 42 10.66 -10.90 -1.87
CA VAL A 42 9.59 -11.82 -1.47
C VAL A 42 9.57 -13.04 -2.40
N PRO A 43 9.10 -14.22 -1.92
CA PRO A 43 9.11 -15.46 -2.72
C PRO A 43 7.92 -15.53 -3.72
N ASN A 44 7.62 -14.44 -4.39
CA ASN A 44 6.57 -14.33 -5.39
C ASN A 44 6.98 -13.34 -6.49
N LEU A 45 6.40 -13.50 -7.67
CA LEU A 45 6.58 -12.62 -8.82
C LEU A 45 5.21 -12.07 -9.25
N THR A 46 5.13 -10.78 -9.53
CA THR A 46 3.90 -10.17 -10.04
C THR A 46 4.14 -9.49 -11.40
N PHE A 47 4.05 -8.20 -11.46
CA PHE A 47 4.19 -7.43 -12.70
C PHE A 47 5.02 -6.15 -12.43
N GLY A 48 5.43 -5.51 -13.52
CA GLY A 48 6.28 -4.32 -13.45
C GLY A 48 5.70 -3.12 -14.22
N PRO A 49 6.54 -2.10 -14.48
CA PRO A 49 6.13 -0.83 -15.07
C PRO A 49 5.30 -0.94 -16.36
N PRO A 50 5.55 -1.89 -17.29
CA PRO A 50 4.76 -1.99 -18.53
C PRO A 50 3.27 -2.28 -18.27
N VAL A 51 2.95 -3.13 -17.29
CA VAL A 51 1.56 -3.43 -16.92
C VAL A 51 0.92 -2.21 -16.27
N ILE A 52 1.61 -1.59 -15.31
CA ILE A 52 1.12 -0.37 -14.61
C ILE A 52 0.80 0.72 -15.61
N LYS A 53 1.71 1.00 -16.54
CA LYS A 53 1.51 1.97 -17.61
C LYS A 53 0.30 1.65 -18.48
N SER A 54 0.06 0.37 -18.77
CA SER A 54 -1.06 -0.05 -19.63
C SER A 54 -2.42 0.18 -18.98
N ILE A 55 -2.52 0.08 -17.65
CA ILE A 55 -3.75 0.24 -16.88
C ILE A 55 -4.01 1.69 -16.45
N ARG A 56 -3.02 2.56 -16.44
CA ARG A 56 -3.17 3.97 -16.02
C ARG A 56 -4.31 4.72 -16.71
N LYS A 57 -4.55 4.44 -17.98
CA LYS A 57 -5.58 5.09 -18.79
C LYS A 57 -7.04 4.77 -18.39
N TYR A 58 -7.26 3.76 -17.55
CA TYR A 58 -8.61 3.30 -17.18
C TYR A 58 -9.20 4.03 -15.97
N THR A 59 -8.41 4.82 -15.23
CA THR A 59 -8.89 5.54 -14.05
C THR A 59 -8.04 6.79 -13.77
N ASN A 60 -8.61 7.74 -13.03
CA ASN A 60 -7.87 8.88 -12.44
C ASN A 60 -7.59 8.67 -10.93
N LEU A 61 -7.95 7.53 -10.36
CA LEU A 61 -7.61 7.22 -8.97
C LEU A 61 -6.08 7.21 -8.77
N ILE A 62 -5.66 7.50 -7.57
CA ILE A 62 -4.25 7.46 -7.17
C ILE A 62 -3.71 6.03 -7.34
N PHE A 63 -2.58 5.90 -8.03
CA PHE A 63 -1.81 4.67 -8.09
C PHE A 63 -0.80 4.65 -6.96
N ASP A 64 -1.10 3.85 -5.95
CA ASP A 64 -0.25 3.57 -4.82
C ASP A 64 0.58 2.32 -5.12
N VAL A 65 1.85 2.53 -5.47
CA VAL A 65 2.74 1.47 -5.96
C VAL A 65 3.66 0.99 -4.84
N HIS A 66 3.38 -0.21 -4.36
CA HIS A 66 4.11 -0.88 -3.28
C HIS A 66 5.20 -1.79 -3.84
N LEU A 67 6.45 -1.40 -3.61
CA LEU A 67 7.63 -2.08 -4.16
C LEU A 67 8.20 -3.10 -3.17
N MET A 68 7.79 -4.34 -3.30
CA MET A 68 8.40 -5.51 -2.63
C MET A 68 9.51 -6.10 -3.49
N ILE A 69 10.54 -5.28 -3.75
CA ILE A 69 11.67 -5.62 -4.62
C ILE A 69 13.01 -5.27 -3.95
N ASP A 70 14.06 -6.03 -4.29
CA ASP A 70 15.43 -5.73 -3.85
C ASP A 70 15.94 -4.46 -4.55
N ARG A 71 16.53 -3.56 -3.78
CA ARG A 71 17.13 -2.30 -4.27
C ARG A 71 16.22 -1.47 -5.17
N PRO A 72 15.05 -1.03 -4.65
CA PRO A 72 14.04 -0.29 -5.42
C PRO A 72 14.58 1.00 -6.05
N GLU A 73 15.64 1.59 -5.50
CA GLU A 73 16.28 2.80 -6.03
C GLU A 73 16.70 2.71 -7.50
N ARG A 74 16.84 1.50 -8.03
CA ARG A 74 17.19 1.26 -9.43
C ARG A 74 16.03 1.49 -10.40
N TYR A 75 14.80 1.45 -9.91
CA TYR A 75 13.58 1.38 -10.73
C TYR A 75 12.57 2.49 -10.44
N ILE A 76 12.83 3.38 -9.47
CA ILE A 76 11.92 4.47 -9.07
C ILE A 76 11.44 5.26 -10.30
N GLU A 77 12.35 5.70 -11.16
CA GLU A 77 12.02 6.49 -12.36
C GLU A 77 11.07 5.74 -13.32
N ASP A 78 11.24 4.42 -13.47
CA ASP A 78 10.41 3.61 -14.35
C ASP A 78 8.97 3.52 -13.83
N TYR A 79 8.78 3.40 -12.49
CA TYR A 79 7.45 3.39 -11.88
C TYR A 79 6.78 4.77 -11.93
N VAL A 80 7.53 5.84 -11.76
CA VAL A 80 7.03 7.21 -11.96
C VAL A 80 6.54 7.40 -13.40
N LYS A 81 7.35 6.99 -14.40
CA LYS A 81 6.97 7.04 -15.83
C LYS A 81 5.79 6.13 -16.18
N ALA A 82 5.56 5.07 -15.39
CA ALA A 82 4.41 4.21 -15.53
C ALA A 82 3.12 4.81 -14.97
N GLY A 83 3.21 5.90 -14.19
CA GLY A 83 2.08 6.63 -13.65
C GLY A 83 1.81 6.42 -12.17
N ALA A 84 2.81 6.02 -11.37
CA ALA A 84 2.73 5.99 -9.91
C ALA A 84 2.53 7.40 -9.35
N ASP A 85 1.56 7.58 -8.45
CA ASP A 85 1.32 8.81 -7.70
C ASP A 85 1.97 8.73 -6.30
N ILE A 86 2.01 7.53 -5.73
CA ILE A 86 2.70 7.20 -4.47
C ILE A 86 3.65 6.04 -4.78
N ILE A 87 4.88 6.10 -4.27
CA ILE A 87 5.81 4.98 -4.30
C ILE A 87 6.17 4.61 -2.86
N THR A 88 5.84 3.38 -2.49
CA THR A 88 6.12 2.78 -1.18
C THR A 88 7.29 1.79 -1.31
N VAL A 89 8.36 2.02 -0.56
CA VAL A 89 9.53 1.13 -0.49
C VAL A 89 9.65 0.53 0.89
N HIS A 90 10.11 -0.71 0.99
CA HIS A 90 10.40 -1.34 2.28
C HIS A 90 11.66 -0.76 2.92
N ALA A 91 11.62 -0.51 4.23
CA ALA A 91 12.81 -0.11 4.98
C ALA A 91 13.93 -1.16 4.89
N GLU A 92 13.56 -2.42 4.72
CA GLU A 92 14.45 -3.58 4.66
C GLU A 92 15.04 -3.82 3.27
N SER A 93 14.52 -3.17 2.21
CA SER A 93 14.89 -3.44 0.81
C SER A 93 16.05 -2.57 0.29
N THR A 94 16.51 -1.61 1.09
CA THR A 94 17.57 -0.66 0.70
C THR A 94 18.51 -0.36 1.87
N ILE A 95 19.78 -0.07 1.53
CA ILE A 95 20.79 0.29 2.55
C ILE A 95 20.67 1.78 2.93
N HIS A 96 20.21 2.64 2.02
CA HIS A 96 20.18 4.09 2.19
C HIS A 96 18.76 4.65 2.08
N LEU A 97 17.89 4.24 3.00
CA LEU A 97 16.45 4.56 2.97
C LEU A 97 16.16 6.05 2.77
N HIS A 98 16.81 6.95 3.54
CA HIS A 98 16.62 8.39 3.38
C HIS A 98 16.96 8.89 1.96
N ARG A 99 18.01 8.37 1.33
CA ARG A 99 18.37 8.72 -0.06
C ARG A 99 17.28 8.29 -1.04
N VAL A 100 16.69 7.12 -0.86
CA VAL A 100 15.62 6.60 -1.70
C VAL A 100 14.36 7.47 -1.59
N ILE A 101 14.00 7.89 -0.36
CA ILE A 101 12.90 8.83 -0.12
C ILE A 101 13.14 10.14 -0.88
N GLN A 102 14.33 10.72 -0.76
CA GLN A 102 14.67 11.94 -1.50
C GLN A 102 14.61 11.75 -3.02
N GLN A 103 15.06 10.58 -3.52
CA GLN A 103 14.95 10.24 -4.94
C GLN A 103 13.50 10.20 -5.39
N ILE A 104 12.61 9.52 -4.68
CA ILE A 104 11.18 9.47 -4.99
C ILE A 104 10.59 10.90 -5.06
N LYS A 105 10.84 11.71 -4.03
CA LYS A 105 10.33 13.09 -3.95
C LYS A 105 10.90 13.98 -5.05
N SER A 106 12.12 13.73 -5.53
CA SER A 106 12.72 14.51 -6.63
C SER A 106 11.96 14.38 -7.96
N PHE A 107 11.17 13.32 -8.13
CA PHE A 107 10.28 13.14 -9.28
C PHE A 107 8.89 13.77 -9.09
N GLY A 108 8.61 14.40 -7.96
CA GLY A 108 7.34 15.07 -7.67
C GLY A 108 6.20 14.12 -7.28
N VAL A 109 6.48 12.85 -6.98
CA VAL A 109 5.51 11.87 -6.47
C VAL A 109 5.64 11.73 -4.95
N LYS A 110 4.60 11.22 -4.30
CA LYS A 110 4.60 10.98 -2.86
C LYS A 110 5.52 9.82 -2.49
N ALA A 111 6.26 9.97 -1.39
CA ALA A 111 7.17 8.96 -0.88
C ALA A 111 6.60 8.30 0.38
N ALA A 112 6.54 6.96 0.37
CA ALA A 112 6.09 6.17 1.50
C ALA A 112 7.11 5.08 1.87
N VAL A 113 7.08 4.65 3.13
CA VAL A 113 7.92 3.56 3.64
C VAL A 113 7.05 2.47 4.23
N SER A 114 7.31 1.24 3.81
CA SER A 114 6.69 0.03 4.36
C SER A 114 7.58 -0.61 5.42
N LEU A 115 6.95 -1.13 6.47
CA LEU A 115 7.59 -1.90 7.54
C LEU A 115 7.02 -3.31 7.61
N ASN A 116 7.89 -4.32 7.56
CA ASN A 116 7.50 -5.71 7.82
C ASN A 116 6.94 -5.89 9.25
N PRO A 117 6.16 -6.95 9.54
CA PRO A 117 5.62 -7.18 10.88
C PRO A 117 6.68 -7.16 11.99
N SER A 118 7.87 -7.69 11.73
CA SER A 118 8.97 -7.78 12.70
C SER A 118 9.87 -6.54 12.77
N THR A 119 9.72 -5.57 11.86
CA THR A 119 10.56 -4.35 11.82
C THR A 119 9.99 -3.30 12.75
N SER A 120 10.83 -2.77 13.64
CA SER A 120 10.45 -1.70 14.56
C SER A 120 10.20 -0.38 13.81
N GLU A 121 9.20 0.37 14.25
CA GLU A 121 8.89 1.73 13.78
C GLU A 121 10.01 2.74 14.10
N GLU A 122 10.89 2.44 15.03
CA GLU A 122 12.04 3.31 15.36
C GLU A 122 12.95 3.64 14.17
N VAL A 123 12.94 2.81 13.12
CA VAL A 123 13.68 3.08 11.88
C VAL A 123 13.17 4.34 11.16
N LEU A 124 11.95 4.80 11.47
CA LEU A 124 11.34 5.99 10.88
C LEU A 124 11.72 7.28 11.62
N LYS A 125 12.27 7.20 12.82
CA LYS A 125 12.49 8.32 13.75
C LYS A 125 13.17 9.53 13.11
N TYR A 126 14.14 9.32 12.23
CA TYR A 126 14.90 10.39 11.60
C TYR A 126 14.41 10.80 10.22
N ILE A 127 13.38 10.13 9.69
CA ILE A 127 12.87 10.33 8.33
C ILE A 127 11.36 10.59 8.28
N ILE A 128 10.65 10.47 9.41
CA ILE A 128 9.18 10.53 9.45
C ILE A 128 8.62 11.84 8.89
N HIS A 129 9.36 12.95 9.02
CA HIS A 129 8.95 14.25 8.51
C HIS A 129 9.17 14.43 7.00
N ASP A 130 9.95 13.54 6.38
CA ASP A 130 10.16 13.51 4.93
C ASP A 130 9.14 12.62 4.20
N LEU A 131 8.37 11.82 4.95
CA LEU A 131 7.39 10.88 4.42
C LEU A 131 6.03 11.53 4.19
N ASP A 132 5.33 11.07 3.17
CA ASP A 132 3.93 11.38 2.92
C ASP A 132 3.00 10.32 3.49
N MET A 133 3.47 9.06 3.61
CA MET A 133 2.71 7.94 4.15
C MET A 133 3.65 6.89 4.76
N VAL A 134 3.15 6.12 5.72
CA VAL A 134 3.79 4.90 6.25
C VAL A 134 2.86 3.72 6.05
N LEU A 135 3.35 2.68 5.38
CA LEU A 135 2.65 1.41 5.21
C LEU A 135 3.07 0.42 6.31
N VAL A 136 2.13 -0.06 7.09
CA VAL A 136 2.34 -1.12 8.08
C VAL A 136 1.86 -2.45 7.51
N MET A 137 2.79 -3.37 7.26
CA MET A 137 2.43 -4.74 6.89
C MET A 137 1.82 -5.46 8.08
N SER A 138 0.60 -5.89 7.94
CA SER A 138 -0.12 -6.71 8.94
C SER A 138 -0.14 -8.21 8.60
N VAL A 139 0.61 -8.59 7.59
CA VAL A 139 0.98 -9.96 7.20
C VAL A 139 2.42 -9.96 6.72
N ASN A 140 3.03 -11.13 6.54
CA ASN A 140 4.32 -11.19 5.85
C ASN A 140 4.13 -10.88 4.36
N PRO A 141 4.92 -9.94 3.78
CA PRO A 141 4.75 -9.57 2.37
C PRO A 141 4.99 -10.75 1.42
N GLY A 142 4.31 -10.72 0.25
CA GLY A 142 4.51 -11.69 -0.83
C GLY A 142 3.26 -12.42 -1.31
N PHE A 143 2.23 -12.61 -0.48
CA PHE A 143 1.01 -13.33 -0.87
C PHE A 143 -0.24 -12.67 -0.28
N GLY A 144 -1.32 -12.66 -1.07
CA GLY A 144 -2.64 -12.23 -0.59
C GLY A 144 -3.35 -13.30 0.26
N GLY A 145 -4.46 -12.93 0.91
CA GLY A 145 -5.33 -13.87 1.63
C GLY A 145 -4.79 -14.40 2.96
N GLN A 146 -3.75 -13.79 3.52
CA GLN A 146 -3.15 -14.17 4.81
C GLN A 146 -3.98 -13.65 6.00
N THR A 147 -3.77 -14.28 7.15
CA THR A 147 -4.40 -13.87 8.42
C THR A 147 -3.70 -12.65 9.01
N PHE A 148 -4.49 -11.67 9.42
CA PHE A 148 -4.03 -10.45 10.09
C PHE A 148 -3.21 -10.74 11.35
N ILE A 149 -2.09 -10.04 11.53
CA ILE A 149 -1.20 -10.15 12.70
C ILE A 149 -1.55 -9.04 13.69
N PRO A 150 -2.24 -9.34 14.84
CA PRO A 150 -2.71 -8.29 15.76
C PRO A 150 -1.61 -7.45 16.43
N ALA A 151 -0.40 -7.98 16.55
CA ALA A 151 0.72 -7.29 17.17
C ALA A 151 1.10 -5.96 16.48
N VAL A 152 0.71 -5.76 15.20
CA VAL A 152 1.01 -4.52 14.46
C VAL A 152 0.17 -3.32 14.94
N ILE A 153 -0.89 -3.54 15.71
CA ILE A 153 -1.73 -2.47 16.26
C ILE A 153 -0.90 -1.52 17.13
N ASP A 154 0.00 -2.04 17.94
CA ASP A 154 0.86 -1.19 18.79
C ASP A 154 1.87 -0.40 17.95
N LYS A 155 2.35 -0.97 16.84
CA LYS A 155 3.19 -0.27 15.86
C LYS A 155 2.43 0.92 15.23
N ILE A 156 1.16 0.74 14.84
CA ILE A 156 0.33 1.82 14.29
C ILE A 156 0.22 2.97 15.30
N LYS A 157 -0.07 2.67 16.57
CA LYS A 157 -0.13 3.67 17.65
C LYS A 157 1.19 4.42 17.82
N ALA A 158 2.30 3.70 17.80
CA ALA A 158 3.64 4.28 17.94
C ALA A 158 3.97 5.23 16.77
N ILE A 159 3.66 4.85 15.53
CA ILE A 159 3.84 5.70 14.35
C ILE A 159 2.97 6.96 14.45
N ARG A 160 1.69 6.81 14.86
CA ARG A 160 0.79 7.94 15.08
C ARG A 160 1.31 8.90 16.15
N ALA A 161 1.96 8.40 17.20
CA ALA A 161 2.59 9.20 18.23
C ALA A 161 3.86 9.92 17.74
N MET A 162 4.59 9.38 16.74
CA MET A 162 5.75 10.05 16.16
C MET A 162 5.35 11.27 15.31
N ARG A 163 4.22 11.18 14.59
CA ARG A 163 3.69 12.25 13.76
C ARG A 163 2.17 12.16 13.65
N GLU A 164 1.49 13.16 14.21
CA GLU A 164 0.03 13.18 14.34
C GLU A 164 -0.72 13.22 12.99
N ASP A 165 -0.15 13.87 11.97
CA ASP A 165 -0.78 14.10 10.67
C ASP A 165 -0.33 13.13 9.55
N ILE A 166 0.59 12.19 9.84
CA ILE A 166 1.06 11.23 8.83
C ILE A 166 -0.07 10.32 8.35
N GLU A 167 -0.17 10.08 7.06
CA GLU A 167 -1.04 9.04 6.53
C GLU A 167 -0.47 7.66 6.90
N ILE A 168 -1.27 6.83 7.58
CA ILE A 168 -0.87 5.47 7.95
C ILE A 168 -1.76 4.51 7.17
N GLU A 169 -1.14 3.73 6.32
CA GLU A 169 -1.74 2.66 5.57
C GLU A 169 -1.46 1.31 6.23
N VAL A 170 -2.43 0.38 6.14
CA VAL A 170 -2.28 -0.99 6.66
C VAL A 170 -2.57 -1.97 5.55
N ASP A 171 -1.64 -2.90 5.30
CA ASP A 171 -1.78 -3.94 4.29
C ASP A 171 -1.64 -5.35 4.88
N GLY A 172 -2.67 -6.16 4.61
CA GLY A 172 -2.74 -7.57 4.93
C GLY A 172 -3.88 -7.96 5.86
N GLY A 173 -4.73 -8.88 5.42
CA GLY A 173 -5.82 -9.43 6.21
C GLY A 173 -6.90 -8.41 6.63
N ILE A 174 -7.05 -7.31 5.89
CA ILE A 174 -8.06 -6.29 6.14
C ILE A 174 -9.43 -6.81 5.68
N THR A 175 -10.35 -6.81 6.65
CA THR A 175 -11.75 -7.20 6.49
C THR A 175 -12.64 -6.29 7.34
N ASP A 176 -13.95 -6.47 7.25
CA ASP A 176 -14.91 -5.77 8.11
C ASP A 176 -14.77 -6.08 9.61
N THR A 177 -14.02 -7.11 9.98
CA THR A 177 -13.76 -7.49 11.38
C THR A 177 -12.41 -6.99 11.90
N THR A 178 -11.40 -6.81 11.02
CA THR A 178 -10.04 -6.42 11.44
C THR A 178 -9.79 -4.92 11.33
N ILE A 179 -10.45 -4.23 10.42
CA ILE A 179 -10.22 -2.80 10.13
C ILE A 179 -10.47 -1.90 11.35
N GLN A 180 -11.48 -2.22 12.19
CA GLN A 180 -11.87 -1.38 13.33
C GLN A 180 -10.70 -1.13 14.30
N ALA A 181 -9.97 -2.18 14.66
CA ALA A 181 -8.82 -2.05 15.57
C ALA A 181 -7.70 -1.17 14.97
N CYS A 182 -7.51 -1.22 13.65
CA CYS A 182 -6.53 -0.37 12.95
C CYS A 182 -6.96 1.10 12.94
N VAL A 183 -8.25 1.38 12.71
CA VAL A 183 -8.82 2.75 12.78
C VAL A 183 -8.63 3.34 14.18
N GLU A 184 -8.98 2.59 15.21
CA GLU A 184 -8.81 2.99 16.62
C GLU A 184 -7.34 3.22 17.00
N ALA A 185 -6.42 2.50 16.37
CA ALA A 185 -4.98 2.70 16.54
C ALA A 185 -4.45 3.94 15.79
N GLY A 186 -5.23 4.52 14.88
CA GLY A 186 -4.87 5.74 14.15
C GLY A 186 -4.52 5.54 12.69
N ALA A 187 -4.75 4.37 12.09
CA ALA A 187 -4.62 4.17 10.65
C ALA A 187 -5.78 4.84 9.89
N SER A 188 -5.54 5.29 8.66
CA SER A 188 -6.50 6.01 7.83
C SER A 188 -6.72 5.39 6.45
N THR A 189 -5.76 4.60 5.96
CA THR A 189 -5.80 3.98 4.64
C THR A 189 -5.65 2.46 4.77
N PHE A 190 -6.44 1.70 4.01
CA PHE A 190 -6.52 0.26 4.19
C PHE A 190 -6.46 -0.47 2.85
N VAL A 191 -5.46 -1.33 2.71
CA VAL A 191 -5.33 -2.21 1.55
C VAL A 191 -6.21 -3.44 1.76
N ALA A 192 -7.19 -3.63 0.89
CA ALA A 192 -8.14 -4.73 0.96
C ALA A 192 -8.24 -5.46 -0.39
N GLY A 193 -7.40 -6.46 -0.59
CA GLY A 193 -7.39 -7.28 -1.80
C GLY A 193 -8.49 -8.35 -1.78
N SER A 194 -8.20 -9.51 -1.21
CA SER A 194 -9.10 -10.67 -1.21
C SER A 194 -10.51 -10.37 -0.69
N TYR A 195 -10.63 -9.51 0.32
CA TYR A 195 -11.94 -9.12 0.86
C TYR A 195 -12.81 -8.42 -0.21
N VAL A 196 -12.26 -7.44 -0.94
CA VAL A 196 -12.98 -6.69 -1.96
C VAL A 196 -13.30 -7.59 -3.17
N PHE A 197 -12.28 -8.28 -3.70
CA PHE A 197 -12.41 -9.07 -4.93
C PHE A 197 -13.21 -10.37 -4.79
N SER A 198 -13.52 -10.82 -3.55
CA SER A 198 -14.36 -12.01 -3.33
C SER A 198 -15.86 -11.76 -3.36
N GLY A 199 -16.32 -10.52 -3.60
CA GLY A 199 -17.75 -10.19 -3.55
C GLY A 199 -18.16 -9.00 -4.41
N ASN A 200 -19.26 -8.35 -4.05
CA ASN A 200 -19.65 -7.09 -4.69
C ASN A 200 -18.72 -5.96 -4.24
N TYR A 201 -17.97 -5.37 -5.17
CA TYR A 201 -16.93 -4.38 -4.87
C TYR A 201 -17.49 -3.15 -4.15
N ALA A 202 -18.60 -2.60 -4.64
CA ALA A 202 -19.22 -1.41 -4.06
C ALA A 202 -19.72 -1.66 -2.62
N GLU A 203 -20.35 -2.80 -2.38
CA GLU A 203 -20.81 -3.20 -1.05
C GLU A 203 -19.63 -3.41 -0.10
N ARG A 204 -18.59 -4.13 -0.54
CA ARG A 204 -17.40 -4.42 0.27
C ARG A 204 -16.64 -3.14 0.64
N ILE A 205 -16.42 -2.24 -0.31
CA ILE A 205 -15.77 -0.95 -0.06
C ILE A 205 -16.61 -0.09 0.88
N ALA A 206 -17.94 -0.01 0.67
CA ALA A 206 -18.83 0.74 1.55
C ALA A 206 -18.83 0.19 2.99
N ASN A 207 -18.82 -1.14 3.17
CA ASN A 207 -18.75 -1.78 4.47
C ASN A 207 -17.47 -1.42 5.23
N LEU A 208 -16.32 -1.31 4.53
CA LEU A 208 -15.07 -0.89 5.14
C LEU A 208 -15.08 0.60 5.50
N LYS A 209 -15.58 1.48 4.61
CA LYS A 209 -15.66 2.94 4.84
C LYS A 209 -16.59 3.33 5.99
N ASN A 210 -17.60 2.53 6.29
CA ASN A 210 -18.57 2.81 7.35
C ASN A 210 -18.09 2.41 8.76
N LYS A 211 -16.87 1.92 8.93
CA LYS A 211 -16.28 1.64 10.24
C LYS A 211 -15.81 2.94 10.90
N LYS A 212 -16.13 3.10 12.19
CA LYS A 212 -15.82 4.31 12.98
C LYS A 212 -15.02 3.94 14.21
#